data_a1c69a2c96ca95e386730b8fb50e7742
#
_entry.id   a1c69a2c96ca95e386730b8fb50e7742
#
_cell.length_a   1.000
_cell.length_b   1.000
_cell.length_c   1.000
_cell.angle_alpha   90.00
_cell.angle_beta   90.00
_cell.angle_gamma   90.00
#
_symmetry.space_group_name_H-M   'P 1'
#
loop_
_entity.id
_entity.type
_entity.pdbx_description
1 polymer ?
#
loop_
_entity_poly.entity_id
_entity_poly.type
_entity_poly.pdbx_seq_one_letter_code
_entity_poly.pdbx_strand_id
1 'polypeptide(L)'
;MNMNKCFLRSLLAVTTFALSASMLQAGDTKRLSPIGTMGKGERALGGGVEAVLFEHEGKGCLTHFWFGGNFKGVEDTRIRYYVDGEETPSIDMDLYMGHGIGFNDNHAPWATKHIGKVGKRNGIYNNYRIPFGKSIRVTAQRSAEADDNPQIWWIIRGVKNGRVQLGGVDLPKGARLKLYRNENFEAKPLEEFDLCNVEGRGAVFKVAIAAKSTSLTYLEACIRAYLGGSEEPLFISSGLEDYFLGTYYFDTGRFYADMAGLTHFDRKENKSFSAYRFHDEDPIYFQDGLRLTNRCGETEHGETESQQGYLNPPRTTYTTYTWVYEW
;
A
#
# COMPACT_ATOMS: atom_id res chain seq x y z
N MET A 1 50.26 -27.06 -79.89
CA MET A 1 50.01 -25.82 -80.66
C MET A 1 48.52 -25.51 -80.51
N ASN A 2 48.16 -24.34 -80.11
CA ASN A 2 46.87 -23.73 -79.83
C ASN A 2 46.38 -23.86 -78.34
N MET A 3 46.64 -22.77 -77.65
CA MET A 3 46.08 -22.39 -76.38
C MET A 3 44.66 -21.87 -76.57
N ASN A 4 43.66 -22.38 -75.83
CA ASN A 4 42.36 -21.77 -75.75
C ASN A 4 42.23 -21.14 -74.34
N LYS A 5 42.09 -19.81 -74.37
CA LYS A 5 41.81 -18.96 -73.24
C LYS A 5 40.34 -19.13 -72.76
N CYS A 6 40.13 -19.62 -71.57
CA CYS A 6 38.80 -19.61 -71.00
C CYS A 6 38.64 -18.34 -70.17
N PHE A 7 37.73 -17.45 -70.58
CA PHE A 7 37.35 -16.25 -69.83
C PHE A 7 36.34 -16.61 -68.73
N LEU A 8 36.75 -16.47 -67.45
CA LEU A 8 35.88 -16.60 -66.33
C LEU A 8 35.22 -15.23 -66.08
N ARG A 9 33.93 -15.11 -66.36
CA ARG A 9 33.11 -13.96 -65.94
C ARG A 9 32.68 -14.15 -64.51
N SER A 10 33.25 -13.36 -63.60
CA SER A 10 32.76 -13.24 -62.20
C SER A 10 31.52 -12.39 -62.21
N LEU A 11 30.39 -13.00 -61.88
CA LEU A 11 29.15 -12.31 -61.56
C LEU A 11 29.24 -11.80 -60.08
N LEU A 12 29.39 -10.49 -59.93
CA LEU A 12 29.27 -9.83 -58.60
C LEU A 12 27.78 -9.71 -58.29
N ALA A 13 27.26 -10.55 -57.38
CA ALA A 13 25.93 -10.40 -56.81
C ALA A 13 26.02 -9.34 -55.68
N VAL A 14 25.51 -8.14 -55.95
CA VAL A 14 25.32 -7.09 -54.96
C VAL A 14 24.04 -7.43 -54.19
N THR A 15 24.18 -8.03 -53.01
CA THR A 15 23.08 -8.20 -52.05
C THR A 15 22.86 -6.88 -51.33
N THR A 16 21.86 -6.13 -51.73
CA THR A 16 21.35 -4.98 -51.02
C THR A 16 20.63 -5.47 -49.75
N PHE A 17 21.30 -5.37 -48.62
CA PHE A 17 20.66 -5.48 -47.29
C PHE A 17 19.77 -4.24 -47.12
N ALA A 18 18.46 -4.40 -47.29
CA ALA A 18 17.50 -3.42 -46.82
C ALA A 18 17.47 -3.47 -45.27
N LEU A 19 18.16 -2.56 -44.60
CA LEU A 19 17.92 -2.26 -43.22
C LEU A 19 16.49 -1.71 -43.11
N SER A 20 15.55 -2.56 -42.78
CA SER A 20 14.27 -2.11 -42.22
C SER A 20 14.56 -1.49 -40.84
N ALA A 21 14.79 -0.19 -40.83
CA ALA A 21 14.69 0.61 -39.61
C ALA A 21 13.25 0.47 -39.14
N SER A 22 12.98 -0.45 -38.22
CA SER A 22 11.80 -0.43 -37.39
C SER A 22 11.86 0.90 -36.62
N MET A 23 11.17 1.92 -37.16
CA MET A 23 10.81 3.09 -36.38
C MET A 23 10.01 2.56 -35.19
N LEU A 24 10.67 2.44 -34.04
CA LEU A 24 9.96 2.46 -32.78
C LEU A 24 9.13 3.75 -32.82
N GLN A 25 7.83 3.60 -33.08
CA GLN A 25 6.88 4.67 -32.83
C GLN A 25 7.08 5.05 -31.35
N ALA A 26 7.76 6.19 -31.16
CA ALA A 26 7.72 6.88 -29.87
C ALA A 26 6.25 7.14 -29.61
N GLY A 27 5.61 6.23 -28.85
CA GLY A 27 4.23 6.38 -28.42
C GLY A 27 4.11 7.75 -27.81
N ASP A 28 3.05 8.46 -28.19
CA ASP A 28 2.68 9.81 -27.78
C ASP A 28 3.03 10.03 -26.29
N THR A 29 4.25 10.47 -26.00
CA THR A 29 4.72 10.83 -24.67
C THR A 29 4.07 12.17 -24.34
N LYS A 30 2.77 12.11 -23.98
CA LYS A 30 2.10 13.28 -23.41
C LYS A 30 3.04 13.87 -22.39
N ARG A 31 3.41 15.12 -22.58
CA ARG A 31 4.40 15.83 -21.76
C ARG A 31 4.08 15.66 -20.28
N LEU A 32 4.96 15.00 -19.53
CA LEU A 32 4.90 14.94 -18.09
C LEU A 32 5.10 16.35 -17.53
N SER A 33 4.26 16.75 -16.60
CA SER A 33 4.43 18.02 -15.89
C SER A 33 3.98 17.86 -14.44
N PRO A 34 4.68 18.53 -13.49
CA PRO A 34 4.31 18.45 -12.08
C PRO A 34 2.94 19.11 -11.83
N ILE A 35 2.23 18.60 -10.84
CA ILE A 35 1.05 19.19 -10.22
C ILE A 35 1.23 19.16 -8.70
N GLY A 36 0.47 19.97 -7.99
CA GLY A 36 0.46 19.95 -6.53
C GLY A 36 0.33 21.34 -5.92
N THR A 37 0.50 21.42 -4.62
CA THR A 37 0.57 22.67 -3.86
C THR A 37 1.79 23.49 -4.29
N MET A 38 1.65 24.81 -4.42
CA MET A 38 2.77 25.70 -4.80
C MET A 38 3.85 25.74 -3.71
N GLY A 39 3.46 25.56 -2.47
CA GLY A 39 4.31 25.51 -1.31
C GLY A 39 3.69 24.62 -0.26
N LYS A 40 4.03 24.85 0.99
CA LYS A 40 3.36 24.30 2.14
C LYS A 40 1.98 24.96 2.26
N GLY A 41 0.89 24.15 2.20
CA GLY A 41 -0.43 24.61 2.59
C GLY A 41 -0.53 24.71 4.12
N GLU A 42 -1.36 25.60 4.62
CA GLU A 42 -1.65 25.68 6.05
C GLU A 42 -3.08 26.16 6.33
N ARG A 43 -3.71 25.60 7.34
CA ARG A 43 -5.01 26.05 7.86
C ARG A 43 -5.36 25.40 9.19
N ALA A 44 -6.34 25.98 9.89
CA ALA A 44 -7.00 25.34 10.99
C ALA A 44 -8.09 24.37 10.51
N LEU A 45 -8.23 23.20 11.14
CA LEU A 45 -9.33 22.27 10.95
C LEU A 45 -10.43 22.55 11.96
N GLY A 46 -11.41 23.36 11.61
CA GLY A 46 -12.51 23.74 12.49
C GLY A 46 -13.79 22.93 12.30
N GLY A 47 -14.63 22.90 13.34
CA GLY A 47 -16.05 22.53 13.24
C GLY A 47 -16.39 21.09 12.84
N GLY A 48 -15.44 20.14 12.82
CA GLY A 48 -15.69 18.78 12.36
C GLY A 48 -16.03 18.68 10.86
N VAL A 49 -15.88 19.76 10.11
CA VAL A 49 -16.13 19.84 8.68
C VAL A 49 -14.91 19.35 7.91
N GLU A 50 -15.16 18.63 6.83
CA GLU A 50 -14.13 18.19 5.90
C GLU A 50 -13.53 19.38 5.16
N ALA A 51 -12.23 19.55 5.26
CA ALA A 51 -11.49 20.66 4.66
C ALA A 51 -10.73 20.20 3.41
N VAL A 52 -10.93 20.90 2.30
CA VAL A 52 -10.19 20.62 1.06
C VAL A 52 -8.73 21.08 1.22
N LEU A 53 -7.80 20.15 1.01
CA LEU A 53 -6.36 20.38 1.00
C LEU A 53 -5.81 20.59 -0.41
N PHE A 54 -6.39 19.90 -1.39
CA PHE A 54 -5.94 19.94 -2.78
C PHE A 54 -7.04 19.47 -3.72
N GLU A 55 -7.16 20.14 -4.86
CA GLU A 55 -8.01 19.72 -5.98
C GLU A 55 -7.24 19.88 -7.30
N HIS A 56 -7.50 18.98 -8.23
CA HIS A 56 -6.94 19.08 -9.57
C HIS A 56 -7.91 18.47 -10.60
N GLU A 57 -8.16 19.24 -11.67
CA GLU A 57 -8.89 18.77 -12.84
C GLU A 57 -7.94 18.30 -13.94
N GLY A 58 -8.33 17.22 -14.63
CA GLY A 58 -7.54 16.56 -15.65
C GLY A 58 -6.82 15.32 -15.13
N LYS A 59 -6.27 14.56 -16.04
CA LYS A 59 -5.62 13.25 -15.77
C LYS A 59 -4.26 13.41 -15.10
N GLY A 60 -3.99 12.60 -14.10
CA GLY A 60 -2.71 12.57 -13.40
C GLY A 60 -2.52 11.40 -12.45
N CYS A 61 -1.48 11.53 -11.65
CA CYS A 61 -1.17 10.64 -10.54
C CYS A 61 -0.58 11.46 -9.40
N LEU A 62 -1.17 11.40 -8.20
CA LEU A 62 -0.49 11.92 -7.01
C LEU A 62 0.68 10.99 -6.67
N THR A 63 1.75 11.57 -6.14
CA THR A 63 3.00 10.84 -5.89
C THR A 63 3.60 11.12 -4.52
N HIS A 64 3.08 12.11 -3.81
CA HIS A 64 3.59 12.52 -2.52
C HIS A 64 2.53 13.26 -1.72
N PHE A 65 2.44 12.93 -0.45
CA PHE A 65 1.71 13.64 0.59
C PHE A 65 2.60 13.78 1.80
N TRP A 66 2.74 14.99 2.32
CA TRP A 66 3.36 15.27 3.61
C TRP A 66 2.39 16.04 4.50
N PHE A 67 2.37 15.69 5.78
CA PHE A 67 1.52 16.29 6.80
C PHE A 67 2.37 16.73 7.99
N GLY A 68 2.06 17.92 8.54
CA GLY A 68 2.56 18.42 9.81
C GLY A 68 1.41 18.93 10.67
N GLY A 69 1.46 18.64 11.96
CA GLY A 69 0.48 19.06 12.94
C GLY A 69 0.81 18.45 14.31
N ASN A 70 0.47 19.15 15.38
CA ASN A 70 0.72 18.66 16.74
C ASN A 70 -0.42 19.12 17.65
N PHE A 71 -1.42 18.28 17.80
CA PHE A 71 -2.61 18.51 18.61
C PHE A 71 -3.15 17.16 19.11
N LYS A 72 -4.02 17.19 20.11
CA LYS A 72 -4.68 15.99 20.61
C LYS A 72 -5.52 15.35 19.50
N GLY A 73 -5.42 14.03 19.31
CA GLY A 73 -6.15 13.28 18.28
C GLY A 73 -5.67 13.53 16.85
N VAL A 74 -4.43 14.02 16.67
CA VAL A 74 -3.82 14.19 15.35
C VAL A 74 -3.70 12.87 14.61
N GLU A 75 -3.46 11.78 15.31
CA GLU A 75 -3.35 10.40 14.80
C GLU A 75 -4.59 9.95 14.05
N ASP A 76 -5.76 10.35 14.52
CA ASP A 76 -7.08 10.01 13.97
C ASP A 76 -7.60 11.07 12.98
N THR A 77 -6.75 12.02 12.58
CA THR A 77 -7.12 12.96 11.50
C THR A 77 -7.46 12.17 10.25
N ARG A 78 -8.69 12.32 9.77
CA ARG A 78 -9.18 11.59 8.60
C ARG A 78 -8.68 12.25 7.33
N ILE A 79 -7.96 11.51 6.49
CA ILE A 79 -7.49 11.94 5.17
C ILE A 79 -8.26 11.15 4.12
N ARG A 80 -8.91 11.87 3.17
CA ARG A 80 -9.71 11.25 2.11
C ARG A 80 -9.23 11.66 0.73
N TYR A 81 -9.30 10.71 -0.20
CA TYR A 81 -9.02 10.93 -1.61
C TYR A 81 -10.26 10.53 -2.42
N TYR A 82 -10.82 11.51 -3.10
CA TYR A 82 -11.95 11.36 -4.03
C TYR A 82 -11.42 11.38 -5.45
N VAL A 83 -11.55 10.27 -6.15
CA VAL A 83 -10.99 10.08 -7.49
C VAL A 83 -12.11 10.21 -8.53
N ASP A 84 -11.85 11.00 -9.58
CA ASP A 84 -12.74 11.09 -10.76
C ASP A 84 -14.18 11.55 -10.47
N GLY A 85 -14.39 12.32 -9.42
CA GLY A 85 -15.70 12.86 -9.04
C GLY A 85 -16.54 11.92 -8.17
N GLU A 86 -15.93 10.94 -7.53
CA GLU A 86 -16.61 10.05 -6.55
C GLU A 86 -17.32 10.84 -5.45
N GLU A 87 -18.47 10.36 -5.02
CA GLU A 87 -19.18 10.86 -3.83
C GLU A 87 -18.62 10.21 -2.56
N THR A 88 -18.28 8.92 -2.64
CA THR A 88 -17.61 8.16 -1.57
C THR A 88 -16.13 8.03 -1.91
N PRO A 89 -15.21 8.40 -1.00
CA PRO A 89 -13.79 8.39 -1.31
C PRO A 89 -13.25 6.97 -1.54
N SER A 90 -12.44 6.79 -2.57
CA SER A 90 -11.68 5.54 -2.81
C SER A 90 -10.71 5.23 -1.67
N ILE A 91 -10.18 6.26 -1.00
CA ILE A 91 -9.31 6.14 0.16
C ILE A 91 -9.85 7.04 1.26
N ASP A 92 -10.19 6.43 2.40
CA ASP A 92 -10.61 7.11 3.63
C ASP A 92 -9.82 6.50 4.79
N MET A 93 -8.78 7.20 5.26
CA MET A 93 -7.81 6.65 6.21
C MET A 93 -7.56 7.59 7.38
N ASP A 94 -7.33 7.02 8.55
CA ASP A 94 -6.71 7.75 9.65
C ASP A 94 -5.26 8.07 9.32
N LEU A 95 -4.78 9.23 9.76
CA LEU A 95 -3.43 9.69 9.46
C LEU A 95 -2.37 8.66 9.89
N TYR A 96 -2.45 8.12 11.12
CA TYR A 96 -1.46 7.17 11.58
C TYR A 96 -1.63 5.80 10.94
N MET A 97 -2.83 5.21 11.01
CA MET A 97 -3.05 3.87 10.45
C MET A 97 -2.85 3.83 8.94
N GLY A 98 -3.18 4.92 8.23
CA GLY A 98 -2.85 5.10 6.82
C GLY A 98 -1.36 4.99 6.50
N HIS A 99 -0.50 5.28 7.49
CA HIS A 99 0.96 5.14 7.40
C HIS A 99 1.49 3.90 8.14
N GLY A 100 0.61 2.96 8.52
CA GLY A 100 0.97 1.72 9.20
C GLY A 100 1.39 1.91 10.66
N ILE A 101 0.95 2.99 11.31
CA ILE A 101 1.24 3.29 12.71
C ILE A 101 -0.04 3.02 13.52
N GLY A 102 -0.01 2.02 14.37
CA GLY A 102 -1.09 1.73 15.32
C GLY A 102 -0.80 2.25 16.73
N PHE A 103 -1.82 2.21 17.58
CA PHE A 103 -1.74 2.51 19.02
C PHE A 103 -1.13 3.88 19.35
N ASN A 104 -1.33 4.85 18.46
CA ASN A 104 -0.83 6.23 18.60
C ASN A 104 0.68 6.29 18.88
N ASP A 105 1.44 5.31 18.34
CA ASP A 105 2.86 5.21 18.59
C ASP A 105 3.62 6.41 18.04
N ASN A 106 4.27 7.13 18.93
CA ASN A 106 4.95 8.39 18.62
C ASN A 106 6.43 8.22 18.26
N HIS A 107 6.90 6.98 18.07
CA HIS A 107 8.30 6.77 17.71
C HIS A 107 8.68 7.52 16.42
N ALA A 108 9.76 8.25 16.50
CA ALA A 108 10.38 9.00 15.41
C ALA A 108 11.86 9.31 15.77
N PRO A 109 12.78 9.53 14.81
CA PRO A 109 12.53 9.53 13.38
C PRO A 109 12.65 8.13 12.74
N TRP A 110 11.89 7.89 11.70
CA TRP A 110 12.08 6.77 10.79
C TRP A 110 11.55 7.13 9.39
N ALA A 111 12.12 6.53 8.36
CA ALA A 111 11.77 6.82 6.98
C ALA A 111 12.07 5.63 6.08
N THR A 112 11.21 5.41 5.09
CA THR A 112 11.36 4.42 4.03
C THR A 112 11.07 5.06 2.68
N LYS A 113 11.22 4.32 1.60
CA LYS A 113 10.83 4.75 0.25
C LYS A 113 9.37 5.22 0.15
N HIS A 114 8.47 4.59 0.91
CA HIS A 114 7.02 4.77 0.75
C HIS A 114 6.36 5.60 1.83
N ILE A 115 6.78 5.46 3.07
CA ILE A 115 6.19 6.12 4.24
C ILE A 115 7.25 6.49 5.27
N GLY A 116 6.93 7.45 6.11
CA GLY A 116 7.81 7.79 7.23
C GLY A 116 7.19 8.79 8.20
N LYS A 117 7.75 8.80 9.41
CA LYS A 117 7.48 9.78 10.47
C LYS A 117 8.81 10.35 10.94
N VAL A 118 9.23 11.47 10.35
CA VAL A 118 10.57 12.04 10.57
C VAL A 118 10.57 13.06 11.69
N GLY A 119 9.48 13.80 11.86
CA GLY A 119 9.36 14.82 12.89
C GLY A 119 8.66 14.32 14.15
N LYS A 120 9.18 14.69 15.34
CA LYS A 120 8.51 14.43 16.63
C LYS A 120 7.13 15.09 16.71
N ARG A 121 6.88 16.15 15.93
CA ARG A 121 5.60 16.86 15.79
C ARG A 121 4.87 16.45 14.51
N ASN A 122 4.83 15.15 14.23
CA ASN A 122 4.10 14.55 13.12
C ASN A 122 4.47 15.09 11.73
N GLY A 123 5.76 15.15 11.42
CA GLY A 123 6.22 15.21 10.03
C GLY A 123 6.05 13.84 9.39
N ILE A 124 4.83 13.53 8.94
CA ILE A 124 4.45 12.23 8.36
C ILE A 124 4.34 12.39 6.84
N TYR A 125 4.80 11.40 6.09
CA TYR A 125 4.66 11.41 4.64
C TYR A 125 4.32 10.03 4.08
N ASN A 126 3.69 10.05 2.90
CA ASN A 126 3.64 8.89 2.01
C ASN A 126 3.96 9.28 0.56
N ASN A 127 4.47 8.31 -0.18
CA ASN A 127 4.74 8.39 -1.60
C ASN A 127 3.82 7.43 -2.40
N TYR A 128 2.57 7.30 -1.96
CA TYR A 128 1.58 6.49 -2.67
C TYR A 128 1.35 7.02 -4.07
N ARG A 129 1.19 6.11 -5.03
CA ARG A 129 0.82 6.44 -6.39
C ARG A 129 -0.69 6.35 -6.52
N ILE A 130 -1.37 7.51 -6.59
CA ILE A 130 -2.83 7.58 -6.66
C ILE A 130 -3.22 8.11 -8.05
N PRO A 131 -3.47 7.20 -9.03
CA PRO A 131 -3.83 7.60 -10.38
C PRO A 131 -5.28 8.06 -10.46
N PHE A 132 -5.53 9.04 -11.33
CA PHE A 132 -6.86 9.54 -11.64
C PHE A 132 -6.99 9.88 -13.12
N GLY A 133 -8.20 9.71 -13.67
CA GLY A 133 -8.48 9.90 -15.10
C GLY A 133 -9.12 11.26 -15.43
N LYS A 134 -9.83 11.86 -14.49
CA LYS A 134 -10.58 13.11 -14.66
C LYS A 134 -10.24 14.17 -13.61
N SER A 135 -10.24 13.79 -12.34
CA SER A 135 -10.01 14.72 -11.25
C SER A 135 -9.55 14.00 -9.98
N ILE A 136 -9.00 14.76 -9.06
CA ILE A 136 -8.67 14.32 -7.70
C ILE A 136 -8.99 15.43 -6.71
N ARG A 137 -9.63 15.08 -5.58
CA ARG A 137 -9.82 15.95 -4.43
C ARG A 137 -9.28 15.27 -3.19
N VAL A 138 -8.43 15.96 -2.45
CA VAL A 138 -7.86 15.49 -1.18
C VAL A 138 -8.35 16.36 -0.06
N THR A 139 -8.83 15.75 0.99
CA THR A 139 -9.42 16.46 2.13
C THR A 139 -8.84 15.98 3.45
N ALA A 140 -9.00 16.79 4.49
CA ALA A 140 -8.72 16.40 5.88
C ALA A 140 -9.90 16.80 6.78
N GLN A 141 -10.15 15.98 7.78
CA GLN A 141 -11.11 16.22 8.85
C GLN A 141 -10.47 15.87 10.18
N ARG A 142 -10.54 16.78 11.15
CA ARG A 142 -10.07 16.49 12.49
C ARG A 142 -10.88 15.36 13.14
N SER A 143 -10.27 14.63 14.06
CA SER A 143 -10.99 13.68 14.92
C SER A 143 -11.95 14.43 15.87
N ALA A 144 -12.90 13.69 16.44
CA ALA A 144 -13.80 14.24 17.46
C ALA A 144 -13.06 14.62 18.76
N GLU A 145 -11.92 13.97 19.02
CA GLU A 145 -11.06 14.16 20.20
C GLU A 145 -10.11 15.36 20.08
N ALA A 146 -10.00 15.95 18.87
CA ALA A 146 -9.06 17.04 18.61
C ALA A 146 -9.51 18.33 19.30
N ASP A 147 -8.50 19.15 19.65
CA ASP A 147 -8.72 20.53 20.10
C ASP A 147 -9.55 21.33 19.07
N ASP A 148 -10.17 22.39 19.49
CA ASP A 148 -10.85 23.31 18.58
C ASP A 148 -9.84 23.99 17.65
N ASN A 149 -10.13 23.96 16.33
CA ASN A 149 -9.32 24.59 15.30
C ASN A 149 -7.82 24.21 15.29
N PRO A 150 -7.45 22.90 15.34
CA PRO A 150 -6.06 22.50 15.33
C PRO A 150 -5.39 22.90 14.01
N GLN A 151 -4.20 23.50 14.11
CA GLN A 151 -3.45 23.94 12.95
C GLN A 151 -2.72 22.77 12.28
N ILE A 152 -2.87 22.66 10.97
CA ILE A 152 -2.17 21.68 10.13
C ILE A 152 -1.41 22.37 8.99
N TRP A 153 -0.40 21.66 8.51
CA TRP A 153 0.37 21.97 7.31
C TRP A 153 0.45 20.76 6.40
N TRP A 154 0.48 20.99 5.09
CA TRP A 154 0.61 19.88 4.14
C TRP A 154 1.34 20.27 2.86
N ILE A 155 1.89 19.26 2.19
CA ILE A 155 2.43 19.34 0.83
C ILE A 155 1.86 18.17 0.05
N ILE A 156 1.25 18.44 -1.11
CA ILE A 156 0.79 17.41 -2.04
C ILE A 156 1.51 17.63 -3.37
N ARG A 157 1.99 16.54 -3.97
CA ARG A 157 2.67 16.54 -5.27
C ARG A 157 2.12 15.42 -6.14
N GLY A 158 2.20 15.62 -7.44
CA GLY A 158 1.82 14.65 -8.44
C GLY A 158 2.38 15.01 -9.81
N VAL A 159 1.98 14.23 -10.81
CA VAL A 159 2.43 14.37 -12.19
C VAL A 159 1.23 14.22 -13.13
N LYS A 160 1.05 15.17 -14.08
CA LYS A 160 0.12 14.98 -15.19
C LYS A 160 0.58 13.82 -16.06
N ASN A 161 -0.37 13.01 -16.53
CA ASN A 161 -0.10 11.85 -17.39
C ASN A 161 0.89 10.82 -16.79
N GLY A 162 1.14 10.88 -15.49
CA GLY A 162 1.95 9.87 -14.78
C GLY A 162 1.34 8.47 -14.90
N ARG A 163 2.20 7.46 -14.97
CA ARG A 163 1.82 6.04 -14.94
C ARG A 163 2.18 5.45 -13.58
N VAL A 164 1.49 4.39 -13.21
CA VAL A 164 1.83 3.60 -12.03
C VAL A 164 2.47 2.30 -12.49
N GLN A 165 3.57 1.96 -11.85
CA GLN A 165 4.22 0.65 -11.99
C GLN A 165 4.14 -0.08 -10.65
N LEU A 166 3.97 -1.39 -10.71
CA LEU A 166 4.02 -2.29 -9.57
C LEU A 166 4.80 -3.52 -10.01
N GLY A 167 5.79 -3.96 -9.25
CA GLY A 167 6.64 -5.09 -9.63
C GLY A 167 7.30 -4.94 -11.03
N GLY A 168 7.64 -3.71 -11.42
CA GLY A 168 8.18 -3.44 -12.74
C GLY A 168 7.17 -3.45 -13.91
N VAL A 169 5.88 -3.70 -13.63
CA VAL A 169 4.81 -3.77 -14.65
C VAL A 169 3.99 -2.48 -14.64
N ASP A 170 3.79 -1.88 -15.82
CA ASP A 170 2.87 -0.74 -15.97
C ASP A 170 1.42 -1.18 -15.72
N LEU A 171 0.77 -0.56 -14.75
CA LEU A 171 -0.65 -0.81 -14.50
C LEU A 171 -1.52 -0.21 -15.63
N PRO A 172 -2.69 -0.80 -15.92
CA PRO A 172 -3.63 -0.27 -16.89
C PRO A 172 -4.03 1.18 -16.60
N LYS A 173 -4.34 1.94 -17.65
CA LYS A 173 -4.73 3.38 -17.52
C LYS A 173 -5.97 3.61 -16.64
N GLY A 174 -6.81 2.58 -16.51
CA GLY A 174 -8.02 2.59 -15.66
C GLY A 174 -7.76 2.27 -14.20
N ALA A 175 -6.54 1.85 -13.83
CA ALA A 175 -6.24 1.45 -12.46
C ALA A 175 -6.55 2.58 -11.45
N ARG A 176 -7.16 2.21 -10.34
CA ARG A 176 -7.50 3.09 -9.21
C ARG A 176 -7.04 2.45 -7.92
N LEU A 177 -6.39 3.24 -7.06
CA LEU A 177 -6.02 2.78 -5.73
C LEU A 177 -7.21 2.94 -4.79
N LYS A 178 -7.63 1.84 -4.17
CA LYS A 178 -8.69 1.81 -3.17
C LYS A 178 -8.20 1.29 -1.84
N LEU A 179 -8.86 1.69 -0.77
CA LEU A 179 -8.60 1.24 0.59
C LEU A 179 -9.76 0.40 1.11
N TYR A 180 -9.46 -0.85 1.46
CA TYR A 180 -10.31 -1.74 2.26
C TYR A 180 -9.86 -1.68 3.71
N ARG A 181 -10.81 -1.65 4.66
CA ARG A 181 -10.46 -1.51 6.08
C ARG A 181 -11.43 -2.20 7.00
N ASN A 182 -10.89 -2.71 8.09
CA ASN A 182 -11.62 -3.06 9.30
C ASN A 182 -11.10 -2.18 10.43
N GLU A 183 -11.99 -1.62 11.22
CA GLU A 183 -11.63 -0.78 12.36
C GLU A 183 -12.18 -1.39 13.64
N ASN A 184 -11.29 -1.73 14.58
CA ASN A 184 -11.60 -2.37 15.86
C ASN A 184 -12.43 -3.67 15.71
N PHE A 185 -12.13 -4.48 14.71
CA PHE A 185 -12.77 -5.76 14.48
C PHE A 185 -12.34 -6.77 15.56
N GLU A 186 -13.29 -7.35 16.27
CA GLU A 186 -13.04 -8.36 17.28
C GLU A 186 -13.18 -9.76 16.71
N ALA A 187 -12.06 -10.40 16.40
CA ALA A 187 -12.02 -11.79 15.95
C ALA A 187 -12.05 -12.76 17.12
N LYS A 188 -12.87 -13.80 17.00
CA LYS A 188 -12.83 -14.96 17.91
C LYS A 188 -11.62 -15.83 17.58
N PRO A 189 -11.19 -16.72 18.52
CA PRO A 189 -10.19 -17.74 18.20
C PRO A 189 -10.52 -18.45 16.89
N LEU A 190 -9.54 -18.59 16.00
CA LEU A 190 -9.60 -19.24 14.71
C LEU A 190 -10.58 -18.63 13.68
N GLU A 191 -11.22 -17.53 14.01
CA GLU A 191 -12.07 -16.81 13.05
C GLU A 191 -11.23 -16.25 11.91
N GLU A 192 -11.58 -16.62 10.68
CA GLU A 192 -11.02 -16.06 9.46
C GLU A 192 -11.89 -14.89 9.00
N PHE A 193 -11.27 -13.76 8.69
CA PHE A 193 -11.96 -12.54 8.26
C PHE A 193 -11.24 -11.87 7.09
N ASP A 194 -11.99 -11.14 6.29
CA ASP A 194 -11.48 -10.50 5.09
C ASP A 194 -10.64 -9.25 5.42
N LEU A 195 -9.43 -9.20 4.88
CA LEU A 195 -8.63 -7.97 4.77
C LEU A 195 -9.10 -7.13 3.58
N CYS A 196 -9.43 -7.81 2.47
CA CYS A 196 -10.18 -7.27 1.34
C CYS A 196 -10.86 -8.41 0.59
N ASN A 197 -11.98 -8.07 -0.06
CA ASN A 197 -12.66 -8.93 -1.03
C ASN A 197 -12.95 -8.08 -2.27
N VAL A 198 -12.32 -8.41 -3.38
CA VAL A 198 -12.31 -7.61 -4.60
C VAL A 198 -12.79 -8.46 -5.76
N GLU A 199 -13.76 -7.95 -6.50
CA GLU A 199 -14.18 -8.52 -7.75
C GLU A 199 -13.34 -7.97 -8.92
N GLY A 200 -13.18 -8.76 -9.99
CA GLY A 200 -12.48 -8.31 -11.20
C GLY A 200 -10.95 -8.41 -11.11
N ARG A 201 -10.26 -7.39 -11.60
CA ARG A 201 -8.80 -7.40 -11.80
C ARG A 201 -8.11 -6.39 -10.90
N GLY A 202 -6.90 -6.74 -10.46
CA GLY A 202 -6.16 -5.83 -9.61
C GLY A 202 -4.82 -6.37 -9.14
N ALA A 203 -4.25 -5.62 -8.20
CA ALA A 203 -3.05 -6.01 -7.47
C ALA A 203 -3.04 -5.40 -6.07
N VAL A 204 -2.66 -6.19 -5.08
CA VAL A 204 -2.43 -5.69 -3.73
C VAL A 204 -1.18 -4.81 -3.72
N PHE A 205 -1.30 -3.63 -3.16
CA PHE A 205 -0.19 -2.69 -3.02
C PHE A 205 0.40 -2.68 -1.61
N LYS A 206 -0.47 -2.59 -0.60
CA LYS A 206 -0.03 -2.49 0.80
C LYS A 206 -1.03 -3.14 1.73
N VAL A 207 -0.52 -3.81 2.76
CA VAL A 207 -1.30 -4.24 3.92
C VAL A 207 -0.71 -3.61 5.17
N ALA A 208 -1.55 -3.10 6.06
CA ALA A 208 -1.16 -2.68 7.40
C ALA A 208 -2.14 -3.29 8.41
N ILE A 209 -1.60 -3.83 9.48
CA ILE A 209 -2.36 -4.43 10.57
C ILE A 209 -1.88 -3.86 11.90
N ALA A 210 -2.83 -3.45 12.74
CA ALA A 210 -2.64 -3.21 14.15
C ALA A 210 -3.52 -4.20 14.90
N ALA A 211 -2.94 -4.92 15.86
CA ALA A 211 -3.68 -5.90 16.65
C ALA A 211 -3.25 -5.91 18.12
N LYS A 212 -4.20 -6.19 19.01
CA LYS A 212 -3.96 -6.34 20.45
C LYS A 212 -4.77 -7.50 21.02
N SER A 213 -4.19 -8.18 22.02
CA SER A 213 -4.79 -9.33 22.65
C SER A 213 -4.28 -9.54 24.07
N THR A 214 -4.63 -10.66 24.70
CA THR A 214 -4.12 -11.10 26.01
C THR A 214 -2.91 -12.02 25.91
N SER A 215 -2.63 -12.57 24.71
CA SER A 215 -1.45 -13.41 24.40
C SER A 215 -0.95 -13.08 23.01
N LEU A 216 0.33 -13.34 22.70
CA LEU A 216 0.90 -13.21 21.36
C LEU A 216 0.60 -14.41 20.44
N THR A 217 -0.06 -15.45 20.93
CA THR A 217 -0.37 -16.65 20.12
C THR A 217 -1.26 -16.38 18.91
N TYR A 218 -1.92 -15.22 18.84
CA TYR A 218 -2.61 -14.78 17.65
C TYR A 218 -1.65 -14.47 16.48
N LEU A 219 -0.35 -14.30 16.72
CA LEU A 219 0.67 -14.10 15.66
C LEU A 219 0.92 -15.38 14.86
N GLU A 220 0.57 -16.57 15.35
CA GLU A 220 0.56 -17.79 14.53
C GLU A 220 -0.45 -17.74 13.37
N ALA A 221 -1.24 -16.68 13.31
CA ALA A 221 -2.20 -16.45 12.24
C ALA A 221 -1.54 -16.42 10.86
N CYS A 222 -2.17 -17.04 9.88
CA CYS A 222 -1.71 -17.00 8.49
C CYS A 222 -2.58 -16.07 7.64
N ILE A 223 -1.94 -15.25 6.83
CA ILE A 223 -2.59 -14.54 5.72
C ILE A 223 -2.85 -15.54 4.60
N ARG A 224 -4.05 -15.52 4.03
CA ARG A 224 -4.48 -16.39 2.93
C ARG A 224 -4.95 -15.57 1.74
N ALA A 225 -4.58 -15.99 0.54
CA ALA A 225 -5.05 -15.38 -0.70
C ALA A 225 -5.83 -16.40 -1.54
N TYR A 226 -7.10 -16.13 -1.78
CA TYR A 226 -8.01 -16.91 -2.64
C TYR A 226 -8.24 -16.14 -3.93
N LEU A 227 -8.02 -16.79 -5.07
CA LEU A 227 -8.21 -16.20 -6.40
C LEU A 227 -9.38 -16.84 -7.14
N GLY A 228 -10.08 -16.03 -7.94
CA GLY A 228 -11.11 -16.52 -8.87
C GLY A 228 -12.27 -17.24 -8.19
N GLY A 229 -12.60 -16.90 -6.94
CA GLY A 229 -13.66 -17.57 -6.17
C GLY A 229 -13.30 -18.98 -5.70
N SER A 230 -12.01 -19.38 -5.75
CA SER A 230 -11.53 -20.66 -5.23
C SER A 230 -11.80 -20.79 -3.73
N GLU A 231 -12.17 -21.98 -3.28
CA GLU A 231 -12.23 -22.32 -1.85
C GLU A 231 -10.86 -22.67 -1.27
N GLU A 232 -9.89 -23.02 -2.12
CA GLU A 232 -8.51 -23.30 -1.74
C GLU A 232 -7.65 -22.06 -1.95
N PRO A 233 -6.85 -21.65 -0.96
CA PRO A 233 -5.98 -20.50 -1.10
C PRO A 233 -4.83 -20.77 -2.06
N LEU A 234 -4.46 -19.78 -2.88
CA LEU A 234 -3.26 -19.83 -3.72
C LEU A 234 -2.00 -19.87 -2.87
N PHE A 235 -1.98 -19.10 -1.77
CA PHE A 235 -0.91 -19.14 -0.79
C PHE A 235 -1.43 -18.93 0.63
N ILE A 236 -0.66 -19.43 1.60
CA ILE A 236 -0.82 -19.24 3.04
C ILE A 236 0.54 -18.80 3.58
N SER A 237 0.61 -17.74 4.40
CA SER A 237 1.85 -17.39 5.11
C SER A 237 2.13 -18.41 6.24
N SER A 238 3.33 -18.38 6.80
CA SER A 238 3.71 -19.25 7.92
C SER A 238 3.31 -18.71 9.29
N GLY A 239 3.14 -17.39 9.39
CA GLY A 239 2.70 -16.66 10.57
C GLY A 239 2.37 -15.23 10.18
N LEU A 240 1.78 -14.47 11.10
CA LEU A 240 1.45 -13.07 10.85
C LEU A 240 2.70 -12.19 10.89
N GLU A 241 3.61 -12.44 11.84
CA GLU A 241 4.90 -11.77 11.87
C GLU A 241 5.78 -12.08 10.65
N ASP A 242 5.76 -13.33 10.16
CA ASP A 242 6.49 -13.75 8.97
C ASP A 242 5.97 -13.06 7.72
N TYR A 243 4.64 -12.89 7.63
CA TYR A 243 4.05 -12.09 6.55
C TYR A 243 4.62 -10.67 6.53
N PHE A 244 4.89 -10.07 7.68
CA PHE A 244 5.52 -8.76 7.80
C PHE A 244 7.06 -8.80 7.80
N LEU A 245 7.67 -9.92 7.38
CA LEU A 245 9.12 -10.15 7.31
C LEU A 245 9.82 -10.12 8.67
N GLY A 246 9.06 -10.36 9.75
CA GLY A 246 9.59 -10.63 11.07
C GLY A 246 9.81 -12.13 11.28
N THR A 247 10.13 -12.50 12.51
CA THR A 247 10.26 -13.89 12.93
C THR A 247 10.14 -14.00 14.45
N TYR A 248 9.76 -15.19 14.95
CA TYR A 248 9.68 -15.48 16.39
C TYR A 248 8.97 -14.40 17.20
N TYR A 249 7.73 -14.05 16.79
CA TYR A 249 6.94 -12.98 17.43
C TYR A 249 7.70 -11.65 17.50
N PHE A 250 8.35 -11.26 16.39
CA PHE A 250 9.13 -10.03 16.29
C PHE A 250 10.21 -9.93 17.39
N ASP A 251 11.03 -10.97 17.56
CA ASP A 251 12.03 -11.07 18.62
C ASP A 251 13.07 -9.93 18.60
N THR A 252 13.37 -9.39 17.41
CA THR A 252 14.27 -8.23 17.23
C THR A 252 13.62 -6.89 17.52
N GLY A 253 12.29 -6.85 17.73
CA GLY A 253 11.54 -5.60 17.98
C GLY A 253 11.33 -4.76 16.71
N ARG A 254 11.18 -3.43 16.89
CA ARG A 254 10.87 -2.52 15.79
C ARG A 254 11.93 -2.52 14.69
N PHE A 255 11.46 -2.46 13.45
CA PHE A 255 12.29 -2.27 12.27
C PHE A 255 11.52 -1.49 11.19
N TYR A 256 12.26 -0.88 10.27
CA TYR A 256 11.71 -0.04 9.21
C TYR A 256 12.48 -0.33 7.92
N ALA A 257 11.85 -1.03 6.99
CA ALA A 257 12.40 -1.31 5.67
C ALA A 257 11.39 -0.88 4.60
N ASP A 258 11.85 -0.78 3.34
CA ASP A 258 11.00 -0.34 2.24
C ASP A 258 9.83 -1.30 1.99
N MET A 259 10.07 -2.61 2.13
CA MET A 259 9.04 -3.63 1.89
C MET A 259 8.14 -3.87 3.09
N ALA A 260 8.67 -3.82 4.33
CA ALA A 260 7.90 -4.09 5.54
C ALA A 260 8.47 -3.38 6.75
N GLY A 261 7.70 -3.24 7.81
CA GLY A 261 8.19 -2.69 9.07
C GLY A 261 7.23 -2.90 10.22
N LEU A 262 7.80 -2.96 11.42
CA LEU A 262 7.11 -3.06 12.70
C LEU A 262 7.16 -1.70 13.39
N THR A 263 6.07 -0.96 13.34
CA THR A 263 5.99 0.43 13.82
C THR A 263 5.66 0.54 15.30
N HIS A 264 4.94 -0.45 15.82
CA HIS A 264 4.61 -0.58 17.25
C HIS A 264 4.77 -2.01 17.70
N PHE A 265 5.29 -2.21 18.91
CA PHE A 265 5.34 -3.50 19.56
C PHE A 265 5.35 -3.39 21.08
N ASP A 266 4.35 -3.95 21.71
CA ASP A 266 4.25 -4.12 23.16
C ASP A 266 4.07 -5.61 23.49
N ARG A 267 5.18 -6.24 23.82
CA ARG A 267 5.24 -7.68 24.16
C ARG A 267 4.75 -7.96 25.58
N LYS A 268 4.76 -6.97 26.46
CA LYS A 268 4.59 -7.18 27.92
C LYS A 268 3.17 -6.90 28.39
N GLU A 269 2.66 -5.72 28.12
CA GLU A 269 1.40 -5.26 28.71
C GLU A 269 0.21 -5.56 27.81
N ASN A 270 0.17 -5.01 26.62
CA ASN A 270 -0.99 -5.08 25.73
C ASN A 270 -0.91 -6.18 24.69
N LYS A 271 0.20 -6.93 24.61
CA LYS A 271 0.41 -7.96 23.58
C LYS A 271 -0.01 -7.45 22.21
N SER A 272 0.49 -6.27 21.84
CA SER A 272 0.05 -5.53 20.68
C SER A 272 1.19 -5.25 19.69
N PHE A 273 0.85 -5.19 18.42
CA PHE A 273 1.76 -4.75 17.37
C PHE A 273 1.04 -3.90 16.33
N SER A 274 1.79 -3.11 15.59
CA SER A 274 1.39 -2.62 14.27
C SER A 274 2.52 -2.77 13.29
N ALA A 275 2.17 -3.22 12.09
CA ALA A 275 3.13 -3.47 11.02
C ALA A 275 2.53 -3.08 9.67
N TYR A 276 3.41 -2.86 8.69
CA TYR A 276 3.05 -2.65 7.30
C TYR A 276 3.85 -3.57 6.38
N ARG A 277 3.26 -3.96 5.24
CA ARG A 277 3.95 -4.60 4.12
C ARG A 277 3.51 -3.97 2.81
N PHE A 278 4.49 -3.63 1.97
CA PHE A 278 4.30 -3.23 0.59
C PHE A 278 4.55 -4.41 -0.34
N HIS A 279 3.71 -4.53 -1.35
CA HIS A 279 3.77 -5.52 -2.41
C HIS A 279 4.18 -4.90 -3.75
N ASP A 280 5.06 -3.89 -3.71
CA ASP A 280 5.55 -3.22 -4.92
C ASP A 280 6.67 -4.01 -5.62
N GLU A 281 7.39 -4.86 -4.91
CA GLU A 281 8.43 -5.73 -5.47
C GLU A 281 8.01 -7.21 -5.54
N ASP A 282 7.00 -7.64 -4.74
CA ASP A 282 6.39 -8.98 -4.78
C ASP A 282 4.86 -8.89 -4.93
N PRO A 283 4.35 -8.33 -6.05
CA PRO A 283 2.94 -8.02 -6.19
C PRO A 283 2.04 -9.25 -6.24
N ILE A 284 0.90 -9.15 -5.56
CA ILE A 284 -0.18 -10.14 -5.62
C ILE A 284 -1.16 -9.67 -6.69
N TYR A 285 -0.94 -10.09 -7.95
CA TYR A 285 -1.85 -9.82 -9.06
C TYR A 285 -3.01 -10.80 -9.09
N PHE A 286 -4.18 -10.32 -9.51
CA PHE A 286 -5.35 -11.17 -9.74
C PHE A 286 -6.15 -10.71 -10.97
N GLN A 287 -6.84 -11.66 -11.64
CA GLN A 287 -7.59 -11.41 -12.87
C GLN A 287 -9.10 -11.57 -12.70
N ASP A 288 -9.53 -12.42 -11.79
CA ASP A 288 -10.92 -12.83 -11.64
C ASP A 288 -11.38 -12.77 -10.16
N GLY A 289 -10.94 -11.76 -9.44
CA GLY A 289 -11.21 -11.55 -8.02
C GLY A 289 -10.10 -12.03 -7.09
N LEU A 290 -10.05 -11.38 -5.93
CA LEU A 290 -9.18 -11.72 -4.81
C LEU A 290 -9.96 -11.60 -3.50
N ARG A 291 -9.94 -12.65 -2.69
CA ARG A 291 -10.25 -12.59 -1.28
C ARG A 291 -8.95 -12.79 -0.50
N LEU A 292 -8.49 -11.74 0.17
CA LEU A 292 -7.32 -11.78 1.05
C LEU A 292 -7.82 -11.78 2.49
N THR A 293 -7.40 -12.77 3.28
CA THR A 293 -7.90 -12.95 4.65
C THR A 293 -6.78 -12.99 5.67
N ASN A 294 -7.14 -12.75 6.92
CA ASN A 294 -6.36 -13.10 8.11
C ASN A 294 -7.19 -14.01 9.01
N ARG A 295 -6.52 -14.87 9.76
CA ARG A 295 -7.15 -15.74 10.76
C ARG A 295 -6.66 -15.36 12.15
N CYS A 296 -7.48 -15.46 13.17
CA CYS A 296 -7.09 -15.21 14.56
C CYS A 296 -6.40 -16.44 15.17
N GLY A 297 -5.08 -16.57 14.93
CA GLY A 297 -4.31 -17.77 15.26
C GLY A 297 -4.55 -18.93 14.30
N GLU A 298 -3.87 -20.05 14.48
CA GLU A 298 -3.92 -21.15 13.51
C GLU A 298 -4.43 -22.49 14.08
N THR A 299 -4.17 -22.78 15.34
CA THR A 299 -4.54 -24.04 15.97
C THR A 299 -5.12 -23.87 17.38
N GLU A 300 -6.05 -24.74 17.76
CA GLU A 300 -6.62 -24.77 19.12
C GLU A 300 -5.83 -25.64 20.09
N HIS A 301 -5.21 -26.73 19.60
CA HIS A 301 -4.54 -27.72 20.42
C HIS A 301 -3.18 -28.09 19.86
N GLY A 302 -2.18 -28.22 20.72
CA GLY A 302 -0.89 -28.78 20.37
C GLY A 302 -0.79 -30.24 20.74
N GLU A 303 -0.05 -30.96 19.96
CA GLU A 303 0.21 -32.39 20.19
C GLU A 303 1.18 -32.63 21.34
N THR A 304 1.95 -31.59 21.75
CA THR A 304 2.95 -31.70 22.83
C THR A 304 2.86 -30.53 23.82
N GLU A 305 3.32 -30.73 25.06
CA GLU A 305 3.37 -29.68 26.10
C GLU A 305 4.20 -28.47 25.65
N SER A 306 5.24 -28.66 24.85
CA SER A 306 6.05 -27.56 24.30
C SER A 306 5.31 -26.71 23.26
N GLN A 307 4.28 -27.26 22.61
CA GLN A 307 3.44 -26.57 21.65
C GLN A 307 2.24 -25.88 22.31
N GLN A 308 1.85 -26.29 23.52
CA GLN A 308 0.69 -25.70 24.22
C GLN A 308 0.81 -24.17 24.44
N GLY A 309 2.04 -23.65 24.56
CA GLY A 309 2.28 -22.21 24.67
C GLY A 309 1.94 -21.42 23.40
N TYR A 310 1.87 -22.06 22.24
CA TYR A 310 1.58 -21.44 20.92
C TYR A 310 0.11 -21.60 20.50
N LEU A 311 -0.70 -22.20 21.33
CA LEU A 311 -2.04 -22.66 21.01
C LEU A 311 -3.09 -21.85 21.77
N ASN A 312 -4.35 -22.04 21.36
CA ASN A 312 -5.49 -21.33 21.91
C ASN A 312 -5.33 -19.80 21.79
N PRO A 313 -5.33 -19.28 20.55
CA PRO A 313 -5.28 -17.84 20.36
C PRO A 313 -6.46 -17.21 21.12
N PRO A 314 -6.24 -16.12 21.85
CA PRO A 314 -7.34 -15.44 22.51
C PRO A 314 -8.14 -14.62 21.50
N ARG A 315 -9.31 -14.17 21.92
CA ARG A 315 -10.04 -13.12 21.21
C ARG A 315 -9.11 -11.91 21.00
N THR A 316 -9.05 -11.40 19.79
CA THR A 316 -8.08 -10.38 19.37
C THR A 316 -8.79 -9.26 18.63
N THR A 317 -8.46 -8.02 18.97
CA THR A 317 -8.97 -6.84 18.27
C THR A 317 -7.99 -6.45 17.16
N TYR A 318 -8.51 -6.31 15.94
CA TYR A 318 -7.75 -5.92 14.74
C TYR A 318 -8.23 -4.59 14.17
N THR A 319 -7.30 -3.77 13.71
CA THR A 319 -7.54 -2.71 12.75
C THR A 319 -6.66 -3.01 11.53
N THR A 320 -7.28 -3.16 10.37
CA THR A 320 -6.56 -3.56 9.14
C THR A 320 -6.87 -2.62 8.00
N TYR A 321 -5.84 -2.23 7.28
CA TYR A 321 -5.91 -1.37 6.11
C TYR A 321 -5.22 -2.08 4.94
N THR A 322 -5.96 -2.32 3.85
CA THR A 322 -5.45 -2.99 2.64
C THR A 322 -5.68 -2.11 1.42
N TRP A 323 -4.60 -1.69 0.79
CA TRP A 323 -4.66 -0.91 -0.45
C TRP A 323 -4.52 -1.80 -1.65
N VAL A 324 -5.45 -1.67 -2.58
CA VAL A 324 -5.52 -2.48 -3.80
C VAL A 324 -5.65 -1.57 -5.01
N TYR A 325 -4.84 -1.79 -6.03
CA TYR A 325 -5.10 -1.25 -7.36
C TYR A 325 -6.11 -2.14 -8.07
N GLU A 326 -7.18 -1.53 -8.58
CA GLU A 326 -8.25 -2.20 -9.33
C GLU A 326 -8.40 -1.58 -10.71
N TRP A 327 -8.74 -2.41 -11.72
CA TRP A 327 -8.97 -1.97 -13.12
C TRP A 327 -9.94 -2.86 -13.89
#